data_fd752400f95420a04b581b238909e3d3
#
_entry.id   fd752400f95420a04b581b238909e3d3
#
_cell.length_a   1.000
_cell.length_b   1.000
_cell.length_c   1.000
_cell.angle_alpha   90.00
_cell.angle_beta   90.00
_cell.angle_gamma   90.00
#
_symmetry.space_group_name_H-M   'P 1'
#
loop_
_entity.id
_entity.type
_entity.pdbx_description
1 polymer ?
#
loop_
_entity_poly.entity_id
_entity_poly.type
_entity_poly.pdbx_seq_one_letter_code
_entity_poly.pdbx_strand_id
1 'polypeptide(L)'
;MINFIICDDEEIFRNVIKEKIDHCMIKSMIEYKTYFFSCYDENFFNFAKNPNGFNVYFLDIQMPGIDGTDVARYIRYKLGDWNSLFIFVTNFSKYRNKVLTSRLDVLDYIKKSKKGYERLEVVISIVLSKYRNTDNCLAFEREHSVFKIRYRDIIFIERELNSKSCILYTASGEYKITKSLSEIEVLLDNRFLRTHRSAIINVDKVVEYNVKTNTVIFFTGETTDLVSRNKRKELKERVLSYN
;
A
#
# COMPACT_ATOMS: atom_id res chain seq x y z
N MET A 1 -2.60 -4.92 0.16
CA MET A 1 -3.88 -4.57 0.79
C MET A 1 -3.65 -3.54 1.88
N ILE A 2 -4.48 -2.51 1.97
CA ILE A 2 -4.46 -1.50 3.03
C ILE A 2 -5.52 -1.85 4.08
N ASN A 3 -5.17 -1.77 5.35
CA ASN A 3 -6.12 -1.88 6.45
C ASN A 3 -6.36 -0.49 7.04
N PHE A 4 -7.59 -0.04 7.03
CA PHE A 4 -8.04 1.18 7.70
C PHE A 4 -8.68 0.82 9.03
N ILE A 5 -8.09 1.27 10.12
CA ILE A 5 -8.54 0.99 11.49
C ILE A 5 -9.12 2.28 12.06
N ILE A 6 -10.42 2.30 12.29
CA ILE A 6 -11.16 3.48 12.76
C ILE A 6 -11.59 3.24 14.21
N CYS A 7 -11.05 4.05 15.11
CA CYS A 7 -11.31 3.98 16.54
C CYS A 7 -11.97 5.28 17.00
N ASP A 8 -13.26 5.18 17.33
CA ASP A 8 -14.10 6.29 17.79
C ASP A 8 -15.29 5.70 18.53
N ASP A 9 -15.68 6.20 19.69
CA ASP A 9 -16.84 5.71 20.44
C ASP A 9 -18.17 6.08 19.76
N GLU A 10 -18.20 7.18 19.00
CA GLU A 10 -19.36 7.63 18.27
C GLU A 10 -19.45 7.00 16.87
N GLU A 11 -20.46 6.20 16.63
CA GLU A 11 -20.70 5.51 15.35
C GLU A 11 -20.80 6.48 14.17
N ILE A 12 -21.38 7.64 14.37
CA ILE A 12 -21.55 8.66 13.31
C ILE A 12 -20.21 9.09 12.74
N PHE A 13 -19.18 9.26 13.57
CA PHE A 13 -17.86 9.66 13.11
C PHE A 13 -17.12 8.51 12.43
N ARG A 14 -17.28 7.27 12.91
CA ARG A 14 -16.75 6.08 12.22
C ARG A 14 -17.29 5.98 10.80
N ASN A 15 -18.61 6.21 10.62
CA ASN A 15 -19.26 6.17 9.31
C ASN A 15 -18.79 7.29 8.38
N VAL A 16 -18.65 8.52 8.88
CA VAL A 16 -18.12 9.64 8.08
C VAL A 16 -16.72 9.37 7.58
N ILE A 17 -15.83 8.83 8.42
CA ILE A 17 -14.47 8.48 8.02
C ILE A 17 -14.51 7.36 6.96
N LYS A 18 -15.34 6.33 7.18
CA LYS A 18 -15.52 5.23 6.23
C LYS A 18 -15.99 5.72 4.87
N GLU A 19 -17.00 6.58 4.80
CA GLU A 19 -17.49 7.14 3.53
C GLU A 19 -16.40 7.87 2.76
N LYS A 20 -15.54 8.63 3.45
CA LYS A 20 -14.40 9.30 2.82
C LYS A 20 -13.35 8.32 2.31
N ILE A 21 -13.07 7.26 3.07
CA ILE A 21 -12.17 6.18 2.64
C ILE A 21 -12.75 5.52 1.39
N ASP A 22 -14.00 5.07 1.43
CA ASP A 22 -14.65 4.38 0.31
C ASP A 22 -14.64 5.25 -0.95
N HIS A 23 -14.96 6.55 -0.82
CA HIS A 23 -14.93 7.49 -1.95
C HIS A 23 -13.53 7.58 -2.59
N CYS A 24 -12.48 7.69 -1.80
CA CYS A 24 -11.11 7.74 -2.28
C CYS A 24 -10.64 6.39 -2.87
N MET A 25 -11.09 5.28 -2.28
CA MET A 25 -10.64 3.95 -2.66
C MET A 25 -11.28 3.45 -3.97
N ILE A 26 -12.49 3.89 -4.33
CA ILE A 26 -13.16 3.54 -5.58
C ILE A 26 -12.25 3.82 -6.80
N LYS A 27 -11.49 4.90 -6.77
CA LYS A 27 -10.59 5.31 -7.87
C LYS A 27 -9.21 4.66 -7.80
N SER A 28 -8.85 4.03 -6.69
CA SER A 28 -7.47 3.60 -6.43
C SER A 28 -7.12 2.22 -6.98
N MET A 29 -8.13 1.36 -7.24
CA MET A 29 -8.00 -0.06 -7.59
C MET A 29 -7.16 -0.87 -6.57
N ILE A 30 -6.92 -0.34 -5.38
CA ILE A 30 -6.17 -0.98 -4.31
C ILE A 30 -7.14 -1.73 -3.39
N GLU A 31 -6.87 -2.99 -3.10
CA GLU A 31 -7.63 -3.74 -2.11
C GLU A 31 -7.46 -3.15 -0.72
N TYR A 32 -8.56 -3.02 0.00
CA TYR A 32 -8.57 -2.52 1.37
C TYR A 32 -9.59 -3.22 2.24
N LYS A 33 -9.39 -3.11 3.55
CA LYS A 33 -10.36 -3.50 4.58
C LYS A 33 -10.50 -2.39 5.58
N THR A 34 -11.72 -2.25 6.14
CA THR A 34 -12.01 -1.29 7.21
C THR A 34 -12.39 -2.05 8.48
N TYR A 35 -11.76 -1.71 9.58
CA TYR A 35 -12.00 -2.27 10.91
C TYR A 35 -12.49 -1.15 11.83
N PHE A 36 -13.50 -1.45 12.65
CA PHE A 36 -14.12 -0.49 13.56
C PHE A 36 -13.93 -0.92 14.99
N PHE A 37 -13.54 0.03 15.83
CA PHE A 37 -13.43 -0.15 17.27
C PHE A 37 -14.11 1.03 17.97
N SER A 38 -15.02 0.73 18.89
CA SER A 38 -15.70 1.75 19.72
C SER A 38 -15.01 2.00 21.05
N CYS A 39 -14.00 1.21 21.39
CA CYS A 39 -13.16 1.36 22.57
C CYS A 39 -11.78 0.71 22.33
N TYR A 40 -10.84 1.06 23.16
CA TYR A 40 -9.50 0.46 23.15
C TYR A 40 -9.47 -0.73 24.13
N ASP A 41 -10.19 -1.78 23.76
CA ASP A 41 -10.33 -3.01 24.55
C ASP A 41 -9.31 -4.10 24.14
N GLU A 42 -9.46 -5.28 24.71
CA GLU A 42 -8.61 -6.44 24.41
C GLU A 42 -8.67 -6.83 22.92
N ASN A 43 -9.83 -6.70 22.27
CA ASN A 43 -10.00 -7.02 20.84
C ASN A 43 -9.15 -6.07 19.97
N PHE A 44 -9.17 -4.76 20.30
CA PHE A 44 -8.32 -3.78 19.64
C PHE A 44 -6.84 -4.11 19.82
N PHE A 45 -6.39 -4.39 21.06
CA PHE A 45 -4.98 -4.68 21.32
C PHE A 45 -4.53 -6.00 20.71
N ASN A 46 -5.39 -7.02 20.65
CA ASN A 46 -5.09 -8.28 19.96
C ASN A 46 -4.97 -8.08 18.44
N PHE A 47 -5.79 -7.23 17.85
CA PHE A 47 -5.64 -6.82 16.46
C PHE A 47 -4.31 -6.08 16.23
N ALA A 48 -3.97 -5.11 17.08
CA ALA A 48 -2.75 -4.30 16.95
C ALA A 48 -1.45 -5.10 17.16
N LYS A 49 -1.48 -6.19 17.95
CA LYS A 49 -0.33 -7.09 18.14
C LYS A 49 0.02 -7.93 16.91
N ASN A 50 -0.95 -8.12 15.99
CA ASN A 50 -0.79 -8.96 14.80
C ASN A 50 -1.05 -8.14 13.52
N PRO A 51 -0.23 -7.14 13.23
CA PRO A 51 -0.44 -6.25 12.09
C PRO A 51 -0.13 -6.98 10.79
N ASN A 52 -1.17 -7.34 10.03
CA ASN A 52 -1.01 -7.89 8.69
C ASN A 52 -1.25 -6.81 7.64
N GLY A 53 -0.24 -6.52 6.82
CA GLY A 53 -0.34 -5.57 5.72
C GLY A 53 0.01 -4.13 6.11
N PHE A 54 -0.50 -3.18 5.35
CA PHE A 54 -0.25 -1.75 5.55
C PHE A 54 -1.39 -1.13 6.36
N ASN A 55 -1.12 -0.80 7.63
CA ASN A 55 -2.13 -0.34 8.57
C ASN A 55 -2.16 1.18 8.68
N VAL A 56 -3.37 1.74 8.68
CA VAL A 56 -3.67 3.16 8.81
C VAL A 56 -4.69 3.32 9.92
N TYR A 57 -4.28 3.89 11.03
CA TYR A 57 -5.11 4.10 12.19
C TYR A 57 -5.70 5.52 12.19
N PHE A 58 -7.02 5.61 12.23
CA PHE A 58 -7.77 6.83 12.56
C PHE A 58 -8.19 6.72 14.01
N LEU A 59 -7.59 7.52 14.89
CA LEU A 59 -7.75 7.40 16.33
C LEU A 59 -8.43 8.65 16.88
N ASP A 60 -9.53 8.48 17.62
CA ASP A 60 -9.93 9.55 18.52
C ASP A 60 -9.03 9.56 19.76
N ILE A 61 -8.76 10.75 20.27
CA ILE A 61 -7.95 10.92 21.47
C ILE A 61 -8.77 10.61 22.71
N GLN A 62 -9.99 11.14 22.79
CA GLN A 62 -10.83 10.96 23.97
C GLN A 62 -11.85 9.85 23.71
N MET A 63 -11.52 8.69 24.20
CA MET A 63 -12.40 7.53 24.25
C MET A 63 -12.52 7.04 25.71
N PRO A 64 -13.60 6.35 26.06
CA PRO A 64 -13.73 5.76 27.40
C PRO A 64 -12.55 4.84 27.73
N GLY A 65 -11.92 5.07 28.88
CA GLY A 65 -10.86 4.24 29.45
C GLY A 65 -9.45 4.72 29.11
N ILE A 66 -9.00 4.62 27.87
CA ILE A 66 -7.59 4.89 27.48
C ILE A 66 -7.55 6.05 26.47
N ASP A 67 -6.60 6.98 26.66
CA ASP A 67 -6.34 8.08 25.72
C ASP A 67 -5.71 7.54 24.41
N GLY A 68 -6.23 7.98 23.27
CA GLY A 68 -5.72 7.55 21.96
C GLY A 68 -4.25 7.85 21.72
N THR A 69 -3.68 8.87 22.41
CA THR A 69 -2.23 9.15 22.34
C THR A 69 -1.41 8.08 23.08
N ASP A 70 -1.96 7.52 24.16
CA ASP A 70 -1.29 6.43 24.90
C ASP A 70 -1.36 5.11 24.11
N VAL A 71 -2.47 4.89 23.41
CA VAL A 71 -2.61 3.78 22.45
C VAL A 71 -1.57 3.87 21.34
N ALA A 72 -1.44 5.02 20.69
CA ALA A 72 -0.43 5.23 19.66
C ALA A 72 0.99 5.02 20.20
N ARG A 73 1.27 5.49 21.44
CA ARG A 73 2.53 5.25 22.12
C ARG A 73 2.79 3.77 22.39
N TYR A 74 1.77 3.03 22.81
CA TYR A 74 1.86 1.59 23.01
C TYR A 74 2.23 0.86 21.71
N ILE A 75 1.53 1.18 20.61
CA ILE A 75 1.80 0.56 19.30
C ILE A 75 3.22 0.87 18.83
N ARG A 76 3.71 2.13 18.96
CA ARG A 76 5.06 2.52 18.57
C ARG A 76 6.13 1.85 19.43
N TYR A 77 6.05 2.06 20.75
CA TYR A 77 7.18 1.74 21.64
C TYR A 77 7.10 0.37 22.29
N LYS A 78 5.90 -0.23 22.45
CA LYS A 78 5.77 -1.57 23.02
C LYS A 78 5.65 -2.64 21.95
N LEU A 79 4.93 -2.38 20.86
CA LEU A 79 4.81 -3.32 19.76
C LEU A 79 5.90 -3.12 18.69
N GLY A 80 6.63 -2.01 18.70
CA GLY A 80 7.69 -1.70 17.73
C GLY A 80 7.17 -1.40 16.32
N ASP A 81 5.88 -1.12 16.17
CA ASP A 81 5.27 -0.83 14.86
C ASP A 81 5.49 0.63 14.47
N TRP A 82 6.52 0.86 13.65
CA TRP A 82 6.85 2.15 13.05
C TRP A 82 6.39 2.27 11.60
N ASN A 83 5.81 1.20 11.03
CA ASN A 83 5.36 1.19 9.64
C ASN A 83 3.91 1.66 9.49
N SER A 84 3.06 1.42 10.46
CA SER A 84 1.68 1.88 10.46
C SER A 84 1.57 3.39 10.50
N LEU A 85 0.57 3.97 9.82
CA LEU A 85 0.30 5.40 9.82
C LEU A 85 -0.74 5.75 10.87
N PHE A 86 -0.52 6.85 11.60
CA PHE A 86 -1.47 7.38 12.57
C PHE A 86 -2.05 8.71 12.11
N ILE A 87 -3.36 8.84 12.19
CA ILE A 87 -4.14 10.04 11.94
C ILE A 87 -5.06 10.21 13.14
N PHE A 88 -4.90 11.32 13.87
CA PHE A 88 -5.83 11.64 14.95
C PHE A 88 -7.03 12.41 14.40
N VAL A 89 -8.24 11.95 14.74
CA VAL A 89 -9.51 12.62 14.36
C VAL A 89 -10.28 12.88 15.64
N THR A 90 -10.31 14.12 16.10
CA THR A 90 -10.85 14.47 17.41
C THR A 90 -11.49 15.85 17.46
N ASN A 91 -12.37 16.09 18.42
CA ASN A 91 -12.94 17.41 18.69
C ASN A 91 -11.97 18.36 19.42
N PHE A 92 -10.92 17.85 20.03
CA PHE A 92 -10.08 18.57 20.98
C PHE A 92 -8.80 19.13 20.38
N SER A 93 -8.80 20.41 20.00
CA SER A 93 -7.63 21.10 19.43
C SER A 93 -6.45 21.26 20.40
N LYS A 94 -6.69 21.22 21.72
CA LYS A 94 -5.66 21.39 22.76
C LYS A 94 -4.55 20.32 22.74
N TYR A 95 -4.84 19.13 22.23
CA TYR A 95 -3.87 18.05 22.17
C TYR A 95 -2.95 18.11 20.95
N ARG A 96 -3.25 18.96 19.96
CA ARG A 96 -2.50 19.02 18.70
C ARG A 96 -1.00 19.19 18.91
N ASN A 97 -0.59 20.18 19.70
CA ASN A 97 0.83 20.42 19.95
C ASN A 97 1.49 19.25 20.68
N LYS A 98 0.81 18.68 21.69
CA LYS A 98 1.28 17.50 22.43
C LYS A 98 1.50 16.30 21.50
N VAL A 99 0.57 16.06 20.57
CA VAL A 99 0.65 14.96 19.61
C VAL A 99 1.79 15.20 18.63
N LEU A 100 1.90 16.37 18.02
CA LEU A 100 2.94 16.67 17.03
C LEU A 100 4.36 16.68 17.62
N THR A 101 4.50 16.99 18.92
CA THR A 101 5.79 16.96 19.62
C THR A 101 6.13 15.61 20.26
N SER A 102 5.20 14.66 20.25
CA SER A 102 5.31 13.38 20.98
C SER A 102 6.24 12.34 20.35
N ARG A 103 6.85 12.63 19.19
CA ARG A 103 7.68 11.70 18.41
C ARG A 103 6.97 10.37 18.04
N LEU A 104 5.63 10.42 17.86
CA LEU A 104 4.83 9.27 17.48
C LEU A 104 4.78 9.05 15.97
N ASP A 105 5.45 9.88 15.18
CA ASP A 105 5.38 9.86 13.70
C ASP A 105 3.93 9.87 13.21
N VAL A 106 3.18 10.91 13.59
CA VAL A 106 1.78 11.09 13.25
C VAL A 106 1.68 11.75 11.88
N LEU A 107 0.92 11.14 10.98
CA LEU A 107 0.74 11.65 9.63
C LEU A 107 -0.08 12.95 9.64
N ASP A 108 -1.17 13.00 10.41
CA ASP A 108 -1.99 14.20 10.52
C ASP A 108 -2.83 14.23 11.80
N TYR A 109 -3.32 15.46 12.09
CA TYR A 109 -4.23 15.75 13.18
C TYR A 109 -5.44 16.53 12.64
N ILE A 110 -6.61 15.90 12.64
CA ILE A 110 -7.83 16.39 12.02
C ILE A 110 -8.86 16.71 13.12
N LYS A 111 -9.40 17.93 13.08
CA LYS A 111 -10.54 18.29 13.94
C LYS A 111 -11.83 17.72 13.36
N LYS A 112 -12.69 17.10 14.17
CA LYS A 112 -14.05 16.67 13.81
C LYS A 112 -14.90 17.90 13.45
N SER A 113 -14.93 18.27 12.18
CA SER A 113 -15.66 19.41 11.61
C SER A 113 -15.80 19.25 10.12
N LYS A 114 -16.74 19.98 9.48
CA LYS A 114 -16.92 19.93 8.02
C LYS A 114 -15.59 20.11 7.26
N LYS A 115 -14.82 21.16 7.60
CA LYS A 115 -13.50 21.43 7.02
C LYS A 115 -12.47 20.33 7.31
N GLY A 116 -12.54 19.71 8.49
CA GLY A 116 -11.67 18.58 8.84
C GLY A 116 -11.97 17.34 7.99
N TYR A 117 -13.23 17.05 7.72
CA TYR A 117 -13.62 15.93 6.89
C TYR A 117 -13.27 16.11 5.40
N GLU A 118 -13.25 17.35 4.88
CA GLU A 118 -12.71 17.67 3.57
C GLU A 118 -11.21 17.35 3.51
N ARG A 119 -10.46 17.59 4.60
CA ARG A 119 -9.05 17.27 4.71
C ARG A 119 -8.76 15.75 4.72
N LEU A 120 -9.71 14.90 5.14
CA LEU A 120 -9.55 13.45 5.10
C LEU A 120 -9.19 12.93 3.70
N GLU A 121 -9.80 13.47 2.64
CA GLU A 121 -9.51 13.08 1.26
C GLU A 121 -8.05 13.35 0.88
N VAL A 122 -7.52 14.49 1.31
CA VAL A 122 -6.10 14.84 1.10
C VAL A 122 -5.20 13.87 1.84
N VAL A 123 -5.53 13.58 3.10
CA VAL A 123 -4.72 12.66 3.93
C VAL A 123 -4.76 11.23 3.39
N ILE A 124 -5.94 10.76 2.94
CA ILE A 124 -6.06 9.45 2.31
C ILE A 124 -5.23 9.39 1.00
N SER A 125 -5.19 10.46 0.22
CA SER A 125 -4.32 10.55 -0.97
C SER A 125 -2.84 10.43 -0.61
N ILE A 126 -2.40 11.02 0.51
CA ILE A 126 -1.04 10.85 1.03
C ILE A 126 -0.80 9.40 1.48
N VAL A 127 -1.78 8.79 2.15
CA VAL A 127 -1.74 7.36 2.55
C VAL A 127 -1.54 6.47 1.32
N LEU A 128 -2.32 6.70 0.25
CA LEU A 128 -2.21 5.95 -1.00
C LEU A 128 -0.83 6.11 -1.65
N SER A 129 -0.30 7.34 -1.67
CA SER A 129 1.06 7.60 -2.16
C SER A 129 2.11 6.86 -1.32
N LYS A 130 2.00 6.91 0.02
CA LYS A 130 2.91 6.16 0.91
C LYS A 130 2.78 4.65 0.70
N TYR A 131 1.56 4.12 0.56
CA TYR A 131 1.33 2.70 0.29
C TYR A 131 1.99 2.26 -1.02
N ARG A 132 1.82 3.02 -2.10
CA ARG A 132 2.47 2.75 -3.39
C ARG A 132 4.00 2.76 -3.28
N ASN A 133 4.52 3.55 -2.35
CA ASN A 133 5.96 3.65 -2.07
C ASN A 133 6.46 2.67 -0.98
N THR A 134 5.58 1.82 -0.40
CA THR A 134 6.04 0.81 0.56
C THR A 134 6.98 -0.18 -0.13
N ASP A 135 8.05 -0.48 0.57
CA ASP A 135 9.09 -1.41 0.13
C ASP A 135 8.62 -2.87 0.27
N ASN A 136 7.51 -3.25 -0.39
CA ASN A 136 7.21 -4.66 -0.57
C ASN A 136 8.37 -5.30 -1.33
N CYS A 137 8.77 -6.49 -0.87
CA CYS A 137 9.92 -7.18 -1.43
C CYS A 137 9.53 -8.57 -1.91
N LEU A 138 10.04 -8.97 -3.05
CA LEU A 138 10.06 -10.35 -3.47
C LEU A 138 11.28 -11.03 -2.84
N ALA A 139 11.02 -11.96 -1.91
CA ALA A 139 12.06 -12.76 -1.29
C ALA A 139 12.12 -14.14 -1.95
N PHE A 140 13.32 -14.62 -2.24
CA PHE A 140 13.57 -15.94 -2.79
C PHE A 140 14.95 -16.44 -2.42
N GLU A 141 15.10 -17.76 -2.42
CA GLU A 141 16.39 -18.43 -2.19
C GLU A 141 16.99 -18.87 -3.53
N ARG A 142 18.30 -18.72 -3.63
CA ARG A 142 19.06 -19.26 -4.73
C ARG A 142 20.42 -19.72 -4.22
N GLU A 143 20.72 -20.97 -4.48
CA GLU A 143 21.94 -21.64 -4.00
C GLU A 143 22.11 -21.39 -2.48
N HIS A 144 22.80 -21.05 -1.75
CA HIS A 144 22.86 -20.84 -0.29
C HIS A 144 22.58 -19.37 0.14
N SER A 145 21.99 -18.57 -0.77
CA SER A 145 21.75 -17.14 -0.53
C SER A 145 20.26 -16.79 -0.56
N VAL A 146 19.84 -15.93 0.35
CA VAL A 146 18.49 -15.34 0.37
C VAL A 146 18.55 -13.95 -0.27
N PHE A 147 17.77 -13.76 -1.31
CA PHE A 147 17.63 -12.48 -2.00
C PHE A 147 16.34 -11.81 -1.56
N LYS A 148 16.38 -10.48 -1.43
CA LYS A 148 15.22 -9.66 -1.13
C LYS A 148 15.24 -8.44 -2.04
N ILE A 149 14.41 -8.47 -3.09
CA ILE A 149 14.32 -7.42 -4.11
C ILE A 149 13.06 -6.61 -3.86
N ARG A 150 13.19 -5.30 -3.70
CA ARG A 150 12.05 -4.40 -3.49
C ARG A 150 11.23 -4.31 -4.76
N TYR A 151 9.90 -4.32 -4.65
CA TYR A 151 9.00 -4.22 -5.81
C TYR A 151 9.25 -2.96 -6.65
N ARG A 152 9.63 -1.85 -6.02
CA ARG A 152 9.99 -0.62 -6.73
C ARG A 152 11.24 -0.76 -7.60
N ASP A 153 12.09 -1.73 -7.35
CA ASP A 153 13.32 -1.96 -8.10
C ASP A 153 13.09 -2.95 -9.26
N ILE A 154 11.96 -3.69 -9.25
CA ILE A 154 11.60 -4.63 -10.31
C ILE A 154 10.98 -3.87 -11.49
N ILE A 155 11.51 -4.08 -12.69
CA ILE A 155 11.04 -3.50 -13.94
C ILE A 155 10.02 -4.42 -14.60
N PHE A 156 10.44 -5.65 -14.90
CA PHE A 156 9.57 -6.69 -15.41
C PHE A 156 10.14 -8.07 -15.06
N ILE A 157 9.35 -9.10 -15.26
CA ILE A 157 9.71 -10.50 -15.01
C ILE A 157 9.35 -11.28 -16.24
N GLU A 158 10.29 -12.05 -16.73
CA GLU A 158 10.12 -12.89 -17.92
C GLU A 158 10.41 -14.35 -17.61
N ARG A 159 9.62 -15.24 -18.20
CA ARG A 159 9.88 -16.67 -18.13
C ARG A 159 11.08 -17.03 -19.01
N GLU A 160 12.06 -17.73 -18.46
CA GLU A 160 13.18 -18.27 -19.21
C GLU A 160 12.70 -19.37 -20.19
N LEU A 161 13.18 -19.33 -21.41
CA LEU A 161 12.83 -20.33 -22.44
C LEU A 161 13.22 -21.73 -21.97
N ASN A 162 12.30 -22.70 -22.16
CA ASN A 162 12.48 -24.10 -21.82
C ASN A 162 12.82 -24.38 -20.34
N SER A 163 12.48 -23.47 -19.44
CA SER A 163 12.73 -23.57 -18.01
C SER A 163 11.46 -23.30 -17.21
N LYS A 164 11.43 -23.77 -15.95
CA LYS A 164 10.45 -23.34 -14.94
C LYS A 164 10.89 -22.07 -14.22
N SER A 165 12.07 -21.55 -14.56
CA SER A 165 12.64 -20.36 -13.94
C SER A 165 12.14 -19.09 -14.61
N CYS A 166 12.21 -17.99 -13.89
CA CYS A 166 11.95 -16.64 -14.38
C CYS A 166 13.19 -15.76 -14.19
N ILE A 167 13.36 -14.79 -15.06
CA ILE A 167 14.35 -13.72 -14.93
C ILE A 167 13.64 -12.47 -14.47
N LEU A 168 14.14 -11.90 -13.39
CA LEU A 168 13.71 -10.66 -12.78
C LEU A 168 14.64 -9.54 -13.25
N TYR A 169 14.11 -8.57 -13.98
CA TYR A 169 14.87 -7.42 -14.47
C TYR A 169 14.73 -6.26 -13.49
N THR A 170 15.85 -5.68 -13.10
CA THR A 170 15.92 -4.51 -12.22
C THR A 170 16.93 -3.51 -12.76
N ALA A 171 16.89 -2.26 -12.29
CA ALA A 171 17.89 -1.25 -12.67
C ALA A 171 19.33 -1.62 -12.24
N SER A 172 19.49 -2.53 -11.28
CA SER A 172 20.81 -2.98 -10.77
C SER A 172 21.29 -4.30 -11.38
N GLY A 173 20.49 -4.94 -12.24
CA GLY A 173 20.85 -6.21 -12.90
C GLY A 173 19.70 -7.22 -12.93
N GLU A 174 20.03 -8.42 -13.35
CA GLU A 174 19.09 -9.52 -13.55
C GLU A 174 19.23 -10.57 -12.45
N TYR A 175 18.09 -11.10 -11.99
CA TYR A 175 18.06 -12.16 -10.98
C TYR A 175 17.23 -13.34 -11.50
N LYS A 176 17.83 -14.54 -11.48
CA LYS A 176 17.14 -15.77 -11.83
C LYS A 176 16.42 -16.33 -10.61
N ILE A 177 15.13 -16.61 -10.76
CA ILE A 177 14.26 -17.20 -9.73
C ILE A 177 13.74 -18.55 -10.20
N THR A 178 13.90 -19.59 -9.38
CA THR A 178 13.40 -20.93 -9.65
C THR A 178 11.93 -21.08 -9.23
N LYS A 179 11.07 -20.21 -9.78
CA LYS A 179 9.62 -20.22 -9.60
C LYS A 179 8.96 -19.93 -10.95
N SER A 180 7.76 -20.48 -11.14
CA SER A 180 6.93 -20.14 -12.29
C SER A 180 6.35 -18.73 -12.17
N LEU A 181 5.98 -18.10 -13.30
CA LEU A 181 5.30 -16.80 -13.28
C LEU A 181 4.01 -16.79 -12.44
N SER A 182 3.27 -17.90 -12.42
CA SER A 182 2.03 -17.98 -11.62
C SER A 182 2.32 -18.00 -10.12
N GLU A 183 3.40 -18.63 -9.68
CA GLU A 183 3.83 -18.59 -8.27
C GLU A 183 4.35 -17.22 -7.87
N ILE A 184 5.00 -16.50 -8.80
CA ILE A 184 5.47 -15.15 -8.55
C ILE A 184 4.30 -14.16 -8.53
N GLU A 185 3.35 -14.28 -9.46
CA GLU A 185 2.19 -13.38 -9.62
C GLU A 185 1.38 -13.24 -8.32
N VAL A 186 1.15 -14.32 -7.58
CA VAL A 186 0.40 -14.29 -6.31
C VAL A 186 1.15 -13.59 -5.18
N LEU A 187 2.46 -13.39 -5.31
CA LEU A 187 3.28 -12.68 -4.33
C LEU A 187 3.36 -11.18 -4.63
N LEU A 188 3.03 -10.78 -5.86
CA LEU A 188 3.16 -9.40 -6.32
C LEU A 188 1.90 -8.60 -6.01
N ASP A 189 2.04 -7.29 -5.90
CA ASP A 189 0.92 -6.39 -5.71
C ASP A 189 0.39 -5.82 -7.05
N ASN A 190 -0.58 -4.91 -6.95
CA ASN A 190 -1.27 -4.34 -8.10
C ASN A 190 -0.40 -3.43 -9.01
N ARG A 191 0.84 -3.14 -8.68
CA ARG A 191 1.80 -2.49 -9.59
C ARG A 191 2.15 -3.40 -10.76
N PHE A 192 1.98 -4.69 -10.59
CA PHE A 192 2.35 -5.68 -11.59
C PHE A 192 1.15 -6.14 -12.41
N LEU A 193 1.35 -6.28 -13.69
CA LEU A 193 0.37 -6.79 -14.61
C LEU A 193 0.95 -7.96 -15.40
N ARG A 194 0.28 -9.09 -15.37
CA ARG A 194 0.60 -10.20 -16.26
C ARG A 194 0.12 -9.86 -17.67
N THR A 195 1.04 -9.42 -18.51
CA THR A 195 0.76 -8.99 -19.89
C THR A 195 0.78 -10.14 -20.89
N HIS A 196 1.57 -11.18 -20.59
CA HIS A 196 1.74 -12.34 -21.44
C HIS A 196 1.85 -13.63 -20.62
N ARG A 197 1.65 -14.81 -21.26
CA ARG A 197 1.89 -16.10 -20.61
C ARG A 197 3.33 -16.25 -20.09
N SER A 198 4.26 -15.49 -20.67
CA SER A 198 5.69 -15.48 -20.32
C SER A 198 6.18 -14.18 -19.71
N ALA A 199 5.33 -13.18 -19.43
CA ALA A 199 5.77 -11.90 -18.88
C ALA A 199 4.80 -11.29 -17.88
N ILE A 200 5.37 -10.67 -16.83
CA ILE A 200 4.71 -9.77 -15.89
C ILE A 200 5.50 -8.46 -15.92
N ILE A 201 4.84 -7.33 -16.09
CA ILE A 201 5.48 -6.01 -16.08
C ILE A 201 5.07 -5.19 -14.86
N ASN A 202 5.96 -4.36 -14.38
CA ASN A 202 5.66 -3.32 -13.40
C ASN A 202 5.18 -2.08 -14.15
N VAL A 203 3.89 -1.77 -14.06
CA VAL A 203 3.27 -0.66 -14.79
C VAL A 203 3.84 0.69 -14.36
N ASP A 204 4.27 0.84 -13.10
CA ASP A 204 4.92 2.06 -12.57
C ASP A 204 6.26 2.37 -13.27
N LYS A 205 6.84 1.40 -13.96
CA LYS A 205 8.14 1.51 -14.64
C LYS A 205 8.01 1.75 -16.14
N VAL A 206 6.78 1.77 -16.66
CA VAL A 206 6.50 2.01 -18.08
C VAL A 206 6.56 3.49 -18.38
N VAL A 207 7.40 3.89 -19.32
CA VAL A 207 7.49 5.27 -19.84
C VAL A 207 6.60 5.43 -21.06
N GLU A 208 6.57 4.40 -21.93
CA GLU A 208 5.78 4.41 -23.15
C GLU A 208 5.20 3.04 -23.45
N TYR A 209 3.96 3.00 -23.89
CA TYR A 209 3.37 1.83 -24.53
C TYR A 209 2.89 2.19 -25.93
N ASN A 210 3.64 1.75 -26.94
CA ASN A 210 3.27 1.91 -28.34
C ASN A 210 2.27 0.81 -28.74
N VAL A 211 1.01 1.19 -28.87
CA VAL A 211 -0.08 0.24 -29.17
C VAL A 211 0.00 -0.32 -30.60
N LYS A 212 0.58 0.43 -31.55
CA LYS A 212 0.72 -0.01 -32.96
C LYS A 212 1.79 -1.11 -33.10
N THR A 213 2.95 -0.88 -32.53
CA THR A 213 4.08 -1.84 -32.55
C THR A 213 3.96 -2.89 -31.45
N ASN A 214 3.04 -2.71 -30.49
CA ASN A 214 2.87 -3.52 -29.29
C ASN A 214 4.13 -3.55 -28.41
N THR A 215 4.87 -2.44 -28.34
CA THR A 215 6.13 -2.32 -27.62
C THR A 215 5.95 -1.50 -26.34
N VAL A 216 6.41 -2.03 -25.22
CA VAL A 216 6.52 -1.36 -23.94
C VAL A 216 7.95 -0.88 -23.76
N ILE A 217 8.15 0.38 -23.40
CA ILE A 217 9.44 0.98 -23.09
C ILE A 217 9.48 1.33 -21.60
N PHE A 218 10.51 0.87 -20.91
CA PHE A 218 10.71 1.15 -19.50
C PHE A 218 11.66 2.33 -19.29
N PHE A 219 11.64 2.90 -18.09
CA PHE A 219 12.48 4.07 -17.73
C PHE A 219 13.99 3.82 -17.85
N THR A 220 14.43 2.57 -17.84
CA THR A 220 15.82 2.13 -18.03
C THR A 220 16.20 2.01 -19.51
N GLY A 221 15.26 2.17 -20.43
CA GLY A 221 15.46 2.01 -21.88
C GLY A 221 15.24 0.58 -22.40
N GLU A 222 15.04 -0.39 -21.51
CA GLU A 222 14.68 -1.76 -21.89
C GLU A 222 13.28 -1.77 -22.53
N THR A 223 13.05 -2.76 -23.39
CA THR A 223 11.79 -2.91 -24.12
C THR A 223 11.28 -4.34 -24.08
N THR A 224 9.96 -4.50 -24.16
CA THR A 224 9.33 -5.81 -24.36
C THR A 224 8.11 -5.68 -25.27
N ASP A 225 7.87 -6.70 -26.10
CA ASP A 225 6.67 -6.86 -26.91
C ASP A 225 5.71 -7.93 -26.36
N LEU A 226 6.03 -8.49 -25.19
CA LEU A 226 5.29 -9.56 -24.54
C LEU A 226 3.97 -9.05 -23.93
N VAL A 227 3.10 -8.51 -24.80
CA VAL A 227 1.74 -8.08 -24.47
C VAL A 227 0.73 -8.83 -25.35
N SER A 228 -0.01 -9.75 -24.73
CA SER A 228 -1.05 -10.53 -25.42
C SER A 228 -2.23 -9.64 -25.84
N ARG A 229 -2.94 -10.01 -26.91
CA ARG A 229 -4.04 -9.20 -27.50
C ARG A 229 -5.12 -8.82 -26.48
N ASN A 230 -5.50 -9.74 -25.61
CA ASN A 230 -6.49 -9.53 -24.56
C ASN A 230 -6.02 -8.60 -23.42
N LYS A 231 -4.72 -8.37 -23.28
CA LYS A 231 -4.14 -7.52 -22.24
C LYS A 231 -3.81 -6.09 -22.73
N ARG A 232 -3.88 -5.82 -24.01
CA ARG A 232 -3.54 -4.49 -24.60
C ARG A 232 -4.41 -3.37 -24.04
N LYS A 233 -5.72 -3.62 -23.93
CA LYS A 233 -6.67 -2.62 -23.42
C LYS A 233 -6.39 -2.32 -21.95
N GLU A 234 -6.27 -3.35 -21.13
CA GLU A 234 -5.97 -3.23 -19.69
C GLU A 234 -4.65 -2.50 -19.46
N LEU A 235 -3.58 -2.86 -20.19
CA LEU A 235 -2.30 -2.18 -20.07
C LEU A 235 -2.40 -0.70 -20.44
N LYS A 236 -3.06 -0.38 -21.56
CA LYS A 236 -3.25 1.01 -21.99
C LYS A 236 -3.99 1.84 -20.92
N GLU A 237 -5.07 1.30 -20.36
CA GLU A 237 -5.86 1.97 -19.32
C GLU A 237 -5.02 2.20 -18.06
N ARG A 238 -4.23 1.22 -17.64
CA ARG A 238 -3.35 1.33 -16.48
C ARG A 238 -2.24 2.35 -16.68
N VAL A 239 -1.58 2.36 -17.84
CA VAL A 239 -0.52 3.36 -18.13
C VAL A 239 -1.09 4.77 -18.15
N LEU A 240 -2.34 4.98 -18.67
CA LEU A 240 -2.99 6.28 -18.69
C LEU A 240 -3.53 6.74 -17.33
N SER A 241 -3.86 5.82 -16.42
CA SER A 241 -4.37 6.15 -15.08
C SER A 241 -3.30 6.57 -14.08
N TYR A 242 -2.04 6.54 -14.47
CA TYR A 242 -0.87 6.90 -13.67
C TYR A 242 -0.42 8.36 -13.86
N ASN A 243 -1.40 9.29 -14.02
CA ASN A 243 -1.15 10.73 -13.96
C ASN A 243 -1.61 11.33 -12.65
#